data_5dc9c2dab9f73bd9609afe97d9a0f2b2
#
_entry.id   5dc9c2dab9f73bd9609afe97d9a0f2b2
#
_cell.length_a   1.000
_cell.length_b   1.000
_cell.length_c   1.000
_cell.angle_alpha   90.00
_cell.angle_beta   90.00
_cell.angle_gamma   90.00
#
_symmetry.space_group_name_H-M   'P 1'
#
loop_
_entity.id
_entity.type
_entity.pdbx_description
1 polymer ?
#
loop_
_entity_poly.entity_id
_entity_poly.type
_entity_poly.pdbx_seq_one_letter_code
_entity_poly.pdbx_strand_id
1 'polypeptide(L)'
;VYGHRANLISFCGLLSISLIFKQIYSGTELLEHCALMFGGGMLYLLISVIFYYIRPFKYVELLLAESLELTAQYMKLRGDLWQNKKNKVNIVREQLQIQVKLSASHQNLREALMHKRANSGSSDQNRKMLIMFITLVDILELALATSFDHAKLHKKFAKHPEVLETYQKLAYNLASILDELSITMSSKTIYKKNFDLYKDLSALEVAKENYENIISEKKQNFLFLKQDKNNKYSN
;
A
#
# COMPACT_ATOMS: atom_id res chain seq x y z
N VAL A 1 -14.15 -21.82 4.62
CA VAL A 1 -12.77 -22.16 4.88
C VAL A 1 -11.95 -22.43 3.60
N TYR A 2 -12.48 -23.04 2.56
CA TYR A 2 -11.75 -23.32 1.32
C TYR A 2 -12.14 -22.38 0.17
N GLY A 3 -12.38 -21.11 0.40
CA GLY A 3 -12.65 -20.02 -0.51
C GLY A 3 -12.59 -20.26 -2.04
N HIS A 4 -12.45 -19.21 -2.77
CA HIS A 4 -12.46 -19.15 -4.24
C HIS A 4 -11.53 -20.16 -4.95
N ARG A 5 -10.44 -20.60 -4.30
CA ARG A 5 -9.48 -21.57 -4.85
C ARG A 5 -10.02 -22.98 -4.94
N ALA A 6 -10.84 -23.41 -3.98
CA ALA A 6 -11.46 -24.75 -4.02
C ALA A 6 -12.50 -24.86 -5.13
N ASN A 7 -13.24 -23.79 -5.42
CA ASN A 7 -14.21 -23.75 -6.51
C ASN A 7 -13.52 -23.93 -7.87
N LEU A 8 -12.35 -23.30 -8.08
CA LEU A 8 -11.57 -23.47 -9.30
C LEU A 8 -11.08 -24.90 -9.48
N ILE A 9 -10.59 -25.54 -8.41
CA ILE A 9 -10.13 -26.94 -8.46
C ILE A 9 -11.30 -27.88 -8.77
N SER A 10 -12.44 -27.69 -8.11
CA SER A 10 -13.66 -28.48 -8.35
C SER A 10 -14.17 -28.30 -9.78
N PHE A 11 -14.15 -27.07 -10.30
CA PHE A 11 -14.57 -26.79 -11.67
C PHE A 11 -13.64 -27.45 -12.71
N CYS A 12 -12.32 -27.38 -12.51
CA CYS A 12 -11.35 -28.09 -13.37
C CYS A 12 -11.54 -29.61 -13.32
N GLY A 13 -11.82 -30.15 -12.13
CA GLY A 13 -12.13 -31.57 -11.98
C GLY A 13 -13.39 -32.02 -12.76
N LEU A 14 -14.49 -31.27 -12.62
CA LEU A 14 -15.72 -31.51 -13.35
C LEU A 14 -15.56 -31.39 -14.87
N LEU A 15 -14.81 -30.37 -15.33
CA LEU A 15 -14.47 -30.25 -16.77
C LEU A 15 -13.68 -31.44 -17.28
N SER A 16 -12.68 -31.91 -16.54
CA SER A 16 -11.87 -33.08 -16.91
C SER A 16 -12.72 -34.33 -17.00
N ILE A 17 -13.61 -34.57 -16.05
CA ILE A 17 -14.55 -35.69 -16.07
C ILE A 17 -15.50 -35.59 -17.28
N SER A 18 -16.07 -34.38 -17.54
CA SER A 18 -16.98 -34.18 -18.69
C SER A 18 -16.33 -34.44 -20.05
N LEU A 19 -15.04 -34.12 -20.21
CA LEU A 19 -14.30 -34.36 -21.42
C LEU A 19 -14.06 -35.86 -21.66
N ILE A 20 -13.84 -36.64 -20.60
CA ILE A 20 -13.66 -38.11 -20.68
C ILE A 20 -14.94 -38.78 -21.11
N PHE A 21 -16.10 -38.37 -20.59
CA PHE A 21 -17.39 -38.98 -20.94
C PHE A 21 -17.82 -38.78 -22.41
N LYS A 22 -17.20 -37.84 -23.12
CA LYS A 22 -17.52 -37.58 -24.53
C LYS A 22 -16.94 -38.63 -25.49
N GLN A 23 -15.94 -39.40 -25.08
CA GLN A 23 -15.31 -40.46 -25.89
C GLN A 23 -15.66 -41.84 -25.32
N ILE A 24 -16.07 -42.76 -26.20
CA ILE A 24 -16.34 -44.14 -25.83
C ILE A 24 -14.98 -44.86 -25.80
N TYR A 25 -14.47 -45.10 -24.62
CA TYR A 25 -13.23 -45.84 -24.41
C TYR A 25 -13.47 -47.32 -24.15
N SER A 26 -12.59 -48.17 -24.67
CA SER A 26 -12.48 -49.54 -24.22
C SER A 26 -11.98 -49.56 -22.76
N GLY A 27 -12.31 -50.62 -22.00
CA GLY A 27 -11.96 -50.64 -20.55
C GLY A 27 -10.46 -50.50 -20.27
N THR A 28 -9.60 -50.96 -21.17
CA THR A 28 -8.13 -50.80 -21.07
C THR A 28 -7.68 -49.37 -21.34
N GLU A 29 -8.25 -48.69 -22.32
CA GLU A 29 -7.96 -47.30 -22.66
C GLU A 29 -8.41 -46.34 -21.53
N LEU A 30 -9.56 -46.64 -20.90
CA LEU A 30 -10.03 -45.87 -19.75
C LEU A 30 -9.06 -45.95 -18.58
N LEU A 31 -8.50 -47.13 -18.31
CA LEU A 31 -7.53 -47.36 -17.24
C LEU A 31 -6.22 -46.62 -17.52
N GLU A 32 -5.77 -46.61 -18.76
CA GLU A 32 -4.57 -45.87 -19.19
C GLU A 32 -4.75 -44.34 -19.02
N HIS A 33 -5.88 -43.79 -19.43
CA HIS A 33 -6.22 -42.39 -19.23
C HIS A 33 -6.31 -42.00 -17.73
N CYS A 34 -6.93 -42.85 -16.92
CA CYS A 34 -6.97 -42.63 -15.46
C CYS A 34 -5.56 -42.66 -14.84
N ALA A 35 -4.71 -43.57 -15.26
CA ALA A 35 -3.33 -43.65 -14.79
C ALA A 35 -2.50 -42.43 -15.19
N LEU A 36 -2.65 -41.94 -16.43
CA LEU A 36 -2.00 -40.70 -16.88
C LEU A 36 -2.47 -39.45 -16.10
N MET A 37 -3.77 -39.33 -15.86
CA MET A 37 -4.31 -38.24 -15.06
C MET A 37 -3.79 -38.26 -13.60
N PHE A 38 -3.78 -39.45 -13.01
CA PHE A 38 -3.26 -39.63 -11.65
C PHE A 38 -1.75 -39.35 -11.60
N GLY A 39 -0.99 -39.84 -12.59
CA GLY A 39 0.44 -39.58 -12.73
C GLY A 39 0.74 -38.09 -12.91
N GLY A 40 -0.02 -37.38 -13.74
CA GLY A 40 0.07 -35.94 -13.92
C GLY A 40 -0.23 -35.16 -12.65
N GLY A 41 -1.29 -35.53 -11.92
CA GLY A 41 -1.65 -34.95 -10.63
C GLY A 41 -0.57 -35.18 -9.58
N MET A 42 0.00 -36.37 -9.52
CA MET A 42 1.07 -36.70 -8.58
C MET A 42 2.38 -35.94 -8.89
N LEU A 43 2.73 -35.82 -10.16
CA LEU A 43 3.87 -35.03 -10.61
C LEU A 43 3.69 -33.53 -10.25
N TYR A 44 2.50 -32.98 -10.46
CA TYR A 44 2.18 -31.60 -10.06
C TYR A 44 2.33 -31.41 -8.55
N LEU A 45 1.82 -32.31 -7.73
CA LEU A 45 1.98 -32.27 -6.28
C LEU A 45 3.45 -32.31 -5.86
N LEU A 46 4.24 -33.21 -6.47
CA LEU A 46 5.68 -33.32 -6.21
C LEU A 46 6.40 -32.00 -6.52
N ILE A 47 6.18 -31.44 -7.69
CA ILE A 47 6.75 -30.15 -8.11
C ILE A 47 6.31 -29.03 -7.14
N SER A 48 5.04 -28.98 -6.79
CA SER A 48 4.47 -27.98 -5.88
C SER A 48 5.11 -28.06 -4.48
N VAL A 49 5.30 -29.25 -3.94
CA VAL A 49 5.97 -29.48 -2.65
C VAL A 49 7.43 -29.05 -2.70
N ILE A 50 8.14 -29.40 -3.79
CA ILE A 50 9.55 -28.98 -3.98
C ILE A 50 9.66 -27.45 -4.01
N PHE A 51 8.82 -26.77 -4.79
CA PHE A 51 8.80 -25.30 -4.83
C PHE A 51 8.44 -24.67 -3.49
N TYR A 52 7.49 -25.25 -2.76
CA TYR A 52 7.13 -24.79 -1.41
C TYR A 52 8.30 -24.90 -0.43
N TYR A 53 9.08 -26.00 -0.53
CA TYR A 53 10.25 -26.23 0.35
C TYR A 53 11.43 -25.30 0.00
N ILE A 54 11.65 -25.01 -1.28
CA ILE A 54 12.73 -24.14 -1.77
C ILE A 54 12.45 -22.67 -1.43
N ARG A 55 11.18 -22.20 -1.53
CA ARG A 55 10.82 -20.79 -1.32
C ARG A 55 9.56 -20.61 -0.45
N PRO A 56 9.64 -20.92 0.84
CA PRO A 56 8.47 -20.93 1.72
C PRO A 56 7.86 -19.53 1.95
N PHE A 57 8.64 -18.45 1.75
CA PHE A 57 8.21 -17.07 2.01
C PHE A 57 7.83 -16.30 0.74
N LYS A 58 8.03 -16.85 -0.45
CA LYS A 58 7.81 -16.12 -1.71
C LYS A 58 6.38 -15.56 -1.85
N TYR A 59 5.39 -16.31 -1.41
CA TYR A 59 4.00 -15.86 -1.44
C TYR A 59 3.76 -14.64 -0.55
N VAL A 60 4.30 -14.65 0.67
CA VAL A 60 4.18 -13.51 1.61
C VAL A 60 4.97 -12.30 1.11
N GLU A 61 6.16 -12.52 0.52
CA GLU A 61 6.96 -11.46 -0.10
C GLU A 61 6.17 -10.76 -1.22
N LEU A 62 5.48 -11.52 -2.08
CA LEU A 62 4.67 -10.96 -3.16
C LEU A 62 3.46 -10.19 -2.66
N LEU A 63 2.75 -10.70 -1.63
CA LEU A 63 1.63 -9.99 -1.01
C LEU A 63 2.10 -8.69 -0.33
N LEU A 64 3.27 -8.72 0.30
CA LEU A 64 3.85 -7.53 0.92
C LEU A 64 4.27 -6.50 -0.15
N ALA A 65 4.86 -6.97 -1.26
CA ALA A 65 5.20 -6.12 -2.39
C ALA A 65 3.95 -5.44 -3.01
N GLU A 66 2.87 -6.19 -3.20
CA GLU A 66 1.58 -5.64 -3.66
C GLU A 66 1.02 -4.60 -2.69
N SER A 67 1.08 -4.86 -1.39
CA SER A 67 0.62 -3.90 -0.37
C SER A 67 1.49 -2.63 -0.36
N LEU A 68 2.80 -2.74 -0.56
CA LEU A 68 3.73 -1.60 -0.69
C LEU A 68 3.39 -0.76 -1.93
N GLU A 69 3.18 -1.39 -3.06
CA GLU A 69 2.82 -0.72 -4.32
C GLU A 69 1.50 0.04 -4.19
N LEU A 70 0.46 -0.60 -3.65
CA LEU A 70 -0.84 0.04 -3.42
C LEU A 70 -0.74 1.22 -2.43
N THR A 71 0.10 1.09 -1.40
CA THR A 71 0.36 2.20 -0.45
C THR A 71 1.10 3.34 -1.14
N ALA A 72 2.06 3.04 -2.02
CA ALA A 72 2.75 4.05 -2.82
C ALA A 72 1.78 4.81 -3.73
N GLN A 73 0.90 4.10 -4.43
CA GLN A 73 -0.15 4.71 -5.26
C GLN A 73 -1.09 5.59 -4.44
N TYR A 74 -1.50 5.13 -3.26
CA TYR A 74 -2.33 5.92 -2.35
C TYR A 74 -1.63 7.21 -1.91
N MET A 75 -0.35 7.15 -1.52
CA MET A 75 0.45 8.31 -1.12
C MET A 75 0.65 9.30 -2.26
N LYS A 76 0.83 8.82 -3.49
CA LYS A 76 0.94 9.65 -4.69
C LYS A 76 -0.34 10.45 -4.95
N LEU A 77 -1.50 9.80 -4.91
CA LEU A 77 -2.80 10.48 -5.03
C LEU A 77 -3.04 11.46 -3.88
N ARG A 78 -2.54 11.15 -2.69
CA ARG A 78 -2.60 12.07 -1.58
C ARG A 78 -1.75 13.32 -1.82
N GLY A 79 -0.56 13.15 -2.38
CA GLY A 79 0.28 14.26 -2.85
C GLY A 79 -0.43 15.13 -3.89
N ASP A 80 -1.18 14.51 -4.82
CA ASP A 80 -1.95 15.22 -5.85
C ASP A 80 -3.06 16.11 -5.27
N LEU A 81 -3.65 15.74 -4.13
CA LEU A 81 -4.66 16.55 -3.45
C LEU A 81 -4.11 17.86 -2.87
N TRP A 82 -2.81 17.95 -2.62
CA TRP A 82 -2.15 19.18 -2.14
C TRP A 82 -1.95 20.22 -3.26
N GLN A 83 -2.05 19.81 -4.52
CA GLN A 83 -2.07 20.75 -5.65
C GLN A 83 -3.47 21.34 -5.86
N ASN A 84 -3.51 22.56 -6.36
CA ASN A 84 -4.78 23.23 -6.71
C ASN A 84 -5.30 22.76 -8.08
N LYS A 85 -5.41 21.44 -8.29
CA LYS A 85 -5.91 20.85 -9.55
C LYS A 85 -7.44 20.84 -9.59
N LYS A 86 -7.99 21.13 -10.77
CA LYS A 86 -9.45 21.21 -11.03
C LYS A 86 -10.20 19.87 -10.83
N ASN A 87 -9.52 18.72 -10.77
CA ASN A 87 -10.10 17.38 -10.79
C ASN A 87 -10.06 16.64 -9.44
N LYS A 88 -10.26 17.34 -8.33
CA LYS A 88 -10.21 16.75 -6.97
C LYS A 88 -11.18 15.58 -6.78
N VAL A 89 -12.36 15.64 -7.39
CA VAL A 89 -13.39 14.58 -7.25
C VAL A 89 -12.90 13.26 -7.84
N ASN A 90 -12.21 13.29 -8.98
CA ASN A 90 -11.67 12.08 -9.59
C ASN A 90 -10.52 11.49 -8.74
N ILE A 91 -9.63 12.33 -8.22
CA ILE A 91 -8.54 11.90 -7.36
C ILE A 91 -9.09 11.22 -6.09
N VAL A 92 -10.10 11.80 -5.46
CA VAL A 92 -10.76 11.20 -4.28
C VAL A 92 -11.43 9.87 -4.63
N ARG A 93 -12.05 9.76 -5.80
CA ARG A 93 -12.66 8.50 -6.26
C ARG A 93 -11.60 7.41 -6.46
N GLU A 94 -10.50 7.73 -7.13
CA GLU A 94 -9.36 6.81 -7.32
C GLU A 94 -8.76 6.40 -5.98
N GLN A 95 -8.61 7.36 -5.05
CA GLN A 95 -8.09 7.10 -3.72
C GLN A 95 -8.98 6.12 -2.95
N LEU A 96 -10.31 6.25 -3.02
CA LEU A 96 -11.25 5.30 -2.42
C LEU A 96 -11.16 3.91 -3.06
N GLN A 97 -10.99 3.82 -4.38
CA GLN A 97 -10.82 2.54 -5.07
C GLN A 97 -9.52 1.83 -4.62
N ILE A 98 -8.43 2.57 -4.50
CA ILE A 98 -7.15 2.02 -4.00
C ILE A 98 -7.29 1.60 -2.55
N GLN A 99 -7.98 2.37 -1.71
CA GLN A 99 -8.22 2.04 -0.31
C GLN A 99 -8.95 0.69 -0.16
N VAL A 100 -9.95 0.41 -0.99
CA VAL A 100 -10.65 -0.89 -0.99
C VAL A 100 -9.71 -2.03 -1.36
N LYS A 101 -8.90 -1.85 -2.41
CA LYS A 101 -7.89 -2.85 -2.82
C LYS A 101 -6.86 -3.08 -1.72
N LEU A 102 -6.39 -2.00 -1.10
CA LEU A 102 -5.40 -2.04 -0.04
C LEU A 102 -5.92 -2.76 1.21
N SER A 103 -7.18 -2.52 1.60
CA SER A 103 -7.81 -3.24 2.70
C SER A 103 -7.89 -4.74 2.42
N ALA A 104 -8.25 -5.14 1.20
CA ALA A 104 -8.27 -6.56 0.80
C ALA A 104 -6.85 -7.17 0.78
N SER A 105 -5.85 -6.45 0.27
CA SER A 105 -4.44 -6.89 0.27
C SER A 105 -3.91 -7.05 1.69
N HIS A 106 -4.20 -6.12 2.59
CA HIS A 106 -3.82 -6.20 4.01
C HIS A 106 -4.46 -7.42 4.70
N GLN A 107 -5.73 -7.73 4.41
CA GLN A 107 -6.38 -8.91 4.95
C GLN A 107 -5.70 -10.20 4.48
N ASN A 108 -5.43 -10.32 3.17
CA ASN A 108 -4.74 -11.48 2.59
C ASN A 108 -3.34 -11.65 3.19
N LEU A 109 -2.60 -10.55 3.35
CA LEU A 109 -1.27 -10.56 3.92
C LEU A 109 -1.29 -10.96 5.40
N ARG A 110 -2.24 -10.44 6.18
CA ARG A 110 -2.43 -10.80 7.58
C ARG A 110 -2.71 -12.30 7.74
N GLU A 111 -3.63 -12.84 6.93
CA GLU A 111 -3.96 -14.27 6.94
C GLU A 111 -2.74 -15.13 6.59
N ALA A 112 -2.00 -14.74 5.55
CA ALA A 112 -0.79 -15.44 5.13
C ALA A 112 0.31 -15.45 6.22
N LEU A 113 0.52 -14.31 6.90
CA LEU A 113 1.49 -14.17 7.99
C LEU A 113 1.08 -15.00 9.21
N MET A 114 -0.22 -14.99 9.58
CA MET A 114 -0.73 -15.76 10.72
C MET A 114 -0.64 -17.27 10.46
N HIS A 115 -1.00 -17.71 9.25
CA HIS A 115 -0.90 -19.12 8.87
C HIS A 115 0.56 -19.62 8.91
N LYS A 116 1.50 -18.80 8.45
CA LYS A 116 2.95 -19.10 8.54
C LYS A 116 3.44 -19.18 9.97
N ARG A 117 3.00 -18.30 10.85
CA ARG A 117 3.38 -18.31 12.27
C ARG A 117 2.94 -19.60 12.97
N ALA A 118 1.74 -20.09 12.65
CA ALA A 118 1.22 -21.34 13.21
C ALA A 118 2.04 -22.56 12.77
N ASN A 119 2.55 -22.57 11.52
CA ASN A 119 3.18 -23.75 10.93
C ASN A 119 4.72 -23.78 11.03
N SER A 120 5.39 -22.64 11.14
CA SER A 120 6.87 -22.54 11.02
C SER A 120 7.56 -21.97 12.26
N GLY A 121 6.83 -21.67 13.33
CA GLY A 121 7.40 -21.01 14.50
C GLY A 121 7.87 -19.56 14.21
N SER A 122 8.63 -18.99 15.15
CA SER A 122 9.14 -17.61 15.03
C SER A 122 10.49 -17.61 14.29
N SER A 123 10.47 -17.69 12.94
CA SER A 123 11.69 -17.44 12.18
C SER A 123 11.98 -15.93 12.08
N ASP A 124 13.25 -15.53 12.06
CA ASP A 124 13.67 -14.12 11.93
C ASP A 124 13.08 -13.46 10.69
N GLN A 125 12.93 -14.21 9.61
CA GLN A 125 12.34 -13.72 8.38
C GLN A 125 10.85 -13.40 8.54
N ASN A 126 10.10 -14.27 9.23
CA ASN A 126 8.69 -14.05 9.53
C ASN A 126 8.49 -12.80 10.41
N ARG A 127 9.36 -12.64 11.40
CA ARG A 127 9.36 -11.45 12.28
C ARG A 127 9.62 -10.17 11.50
N LYS A 128 10.60 -10.16 10.59
CA LYS A 128 10.89 -9.00 9.74
C LYS A 128 9.70 -8.63 8.86
N MET A 129 9.06 -9.61 8.21
CA MET A 129 7.87 -9.38 7.38
C MET A 129 6.69 -8.86 8.18
N LEU A 130 6.49 -9.36 9.41
CA LEU A 130 5.44 -8.89 10.30
C LEU A 130 5.68 -7.42 10.71
N ILE A 131 6.92 -7.04 11.04
CA ILE A 131 7.27 -5.66 11.37
C ILE A 131 7.02 -4.75 10.17
N MET A 132 7.44 -5.15 8.97
CA MET A 132 7.16 -4.39 7.74
C MET A 132 5.66 -4.21 7.51
N PHE A 133 4.87 -5.26 7.73
CA PHE A 133 3.41 -5.19 7.62
C PHE A 133 2.79 -4.22 8.62
N ILE A 134 3.19 -4.28 9.90
CA ILE A 134 2.70 -3.36 10.93
C ILE A 134 3.04 -1.92 10.56
N THR A 135 4.30 -1.65 10.19
CA THR A 135 4.72 -0.31 9.76
C THR A 135 3.91 0.20 8.56
N LEU A 136 3.58 -0.69 7.62
CA LEU A 136 2.77 -0.33 6.46
C LEU A 136 1.32 0.03 6.84
N VAL A 137 0.74 -0.70 7.78
CA VAL A 137 -0.59 -0.39 8.34
C VAL A 137 -0.55 0.96 9.07
N ASP A 138 0.47 1.22 9.89
CA ASP A 138 0.64 2.49 10.60
C ASP A 138 0.75 3.68 9.63
N ILE A 139 1.51 3.53 8.54
CA ILE A 139 1.61 4.55 7.48
C ILE A 139 0.23 4.83 6.87
N LEU A 140 -0.55 3.79 6.57
CA LEU A 140 -1.88 3.95 6.01
C LEU A 140 -2.85 4.61 7.01
N GLU A 141 -2.86 4.16 8.26
CA GLU A 141 -3.70 4.74 9.31
C GLU A 141 -3.39 6.22 9.52
N LEU A 142 -2.11 6.58 9.57
CA LEU A 142 -1.68 7.97 9.67
C LEU A 142 -2.14 8.78 8.44
N ALA A 143 -2.01 8.21 7.25
CA ALA A 143 -2.47 8.84 6.03
C ALA A 143 -4.00 9.04 6.01
N LEU A 144 -4.77 8.11 6.53
CA LEU A 144 -6.23 8.21 6.68
C LEU A 144 -6.63 9.23 7.76
N ALA A 145 -5.98 9.19 8.92
CA ALA A 145 -6.24 10.10 10.04
C ALA A 145 -6.00 11.57 9.66
N THR A 146 -5.06 11.84 8.75
CA THR A 146 -4.77 13.19 8.23
C THR A 146 -5.69 13.58 7.06
N SER A 147 -6.93 13.08 7.01
CA SER A 147 -7.94 13.49 6.04
C SER A 147 -8.45 14.89 6.35
N PHE A 148 -7.76 15.92 5.84
CA PHE A 148 -8.12 17.32 6.01
C PHE A 148 -9.11 17.80 4.97
N ASP A 149 -9.88 18.85 5.33
CA ASP A 149 -10.63 19.65 4.35
C ASP A 149 -9.63 20.44 3.49
N HIS A 150 -9.26 19.85 2.34
CA HIS A 150 -8.30 20.44 1.41
C HIS A 150 -8.71 21.83 0.92
N ALA A 151 -10.02 22.15 0.89
CA ALA A 151 -10.50 23.48 0.50
C ALA A 151 -10.14 24.53 1.55
N LYS A 152 -10.29 24.20 2.83
CA LYS A 152 -9.86 25.08 3.93
C LYS A 152 -8.36 25.26 3.98
N LEU A 153 -7.60 24.18 3.75
CA LEU A 153 -6.14 24.23 3.70
C LEU A 153 -5.62 25.12 2.56
N HIS A 154 -6.16 24.96 1.36
CA HIS A 154 -5.78 25.83 0.24
C HIS A 154 -6.11 27.31 0.49
N LYS A 155 -7.23 27.62 1.14
CA LYS A 155 -7.54 29.01 1.55
C LYS A 155 -6.57 29.52 2.61
N LYS A 156 -6.24 28.68 3.60
CA LYS A 156 -5.32 29.05 4.68
C LYS A 156 -3.91 29.32 4.16
N PHE A 157 -3.42 28.49 3.26
CA PHE A 157 -2.06 28.59 2.71
C PHE A 157 -2.00 29.29 1.34
N ALA A 158 -3.08 29.98 0.91
CA ALA A 158 -3.11 30.68 -0.38
C ALA A 158 -1.98 31.68 -0.59
N LYS A 159 -1.49 32.30 0.51
CA LYS A 159 -0.37 33.25 0.50
C LYS A 159 1.01 32.59 0.72
N HIS A 160 1.05 31.31 1.05
CA HIS A 160 2.25 30.54 1.36
C HIS A 160 2.20 29.16 0.67
N PRO A 161 2.20 29.12 -0.68
CA PRO A 161 2.09 27.87 -1.45
C PRO A 161 3.27 26.92 -1.19
N GLU A 162 4.43 27.45 -0.80
CA GLU A 162 5.65 26.71 -0.49
C GLU A 162 5.45 25.60 0.55
N VAL A 163 4.56 25.82 1.54
CA VAL A 163 4.24 24.80 2.55
C VAL A 163 3.53 23.61 1.92
N LEU A 164 2.56 23.87 1.03
CA LEU A 164 1.80 22.82 0.34
C LEU A 164 2.68 22.05 -0.65
N GLU A 165 3.59 22.75 -1.33
CA GLU A 165 4.56 22.14 -2.26
C GLU A 165 5.54 21.22 -1.52
N THR A 166 5.99 21.62 -0.33
CA THR A 166 6.89 20.81 0.49
C THR A 166 6.19 19.53 0.98
N TYR A 167 4.92 19.63 1.42
CA TYR A 167 4.10 18.45 1.75
C TYR A 167 3.92 17.51 0.56
N GLN A 168 3.65 18.06 -0.61
CA GLN A 168 3.50 17.27 -1.83
C GLN A 168 4.78 16.53 -2.18
N LYS A 169 5.91 17.23 -2.14
CA LYS A 169 7.22 16.65 -2.40
C LYS A 169 7.54 15.50 -1.44
N LEU A 170 7.28 15.68 -0.15
CA LEU A 170 7.46 14.64 0.85
C LEU A 170 6.58 13.41 0.54
N ALA A 171 5.31 13.62 0.18
CA ALA A 171 4.39 12.53 -0.17
C ALA A 171 4.85 11.76 -1.41
N TYR A 172 5.35 12.45 -2.44
CA TYR A 172 5.88 11.81 -3.64
C TYR A 172 7.18 11.06 -3.40
N ASN A 173 8.08 11.59 -2.60
CA ASN A 173 9.33 10.92 -2.25
C ASN A 173 9.05 9.66 -1.42
N LEU A 174 8.12 9.73 -0.48
CA LEU A 174 7.67 8.56 0.28
C LEU A 174 7.03 7.51 -0.64
N ALA A 175 6.17 7.92 -1.57
CA ALA A 175 5.58 7.03 -2.57
C ALA A 175 6.65 6.35 -3.43
N SER A 176 7.66 7.09 -3.89
CA SER A 176 8.77 6.54 -4.68
C SER A 176 9.58 5.50 -3.91
N ILE A 177 9.83 5.73 -2.62
CA ILE A 177 10.55 4.78 -1.77
C ILE A 177 9.74 3.50 -1.58
N LEU A 178 8.43 3.61 -1.33
CA LEU A 178 7.56 2.44 -1.18
C LEU A 178 7.48 1.62 -2.48
N ASP A 179 7.44 2.29 -3.62
CA ASP A 179 7.42 1.64 -4.94
C ASP A 179 8.76 0.92 -5.23
N GLU A 180 9.91 1.55 -4.96
CA GLU A 180 11.21 0.90 -5.05
C GLU A 180 11.34 -0.32 -4.12
N LEU A 181 10.82 -0.22 -2.89
CA LEU A 181 10.78 -1.35 -1.95
C LEU A 181 9.90 -2.49 -2.48
N SER A 182 8.75 -2.18 -3.09
CA SER A 182 7.89 -3.17 -3.73
C SER A 182 8.63 -3.93 -4.83
N ILE A 183 9.30 -3.21 -5.75
CA ILE A 183 10.09 -3.79 -6.83
C ILE A 183 11.23 -4.64 -6.26
N THR A 184 11.95 -4.13 -5.27
CA THR A 184 13.06 -4.83 -4.62
C THR A 184 12.62 -6.16 -4.00
N MET A 185 11.47 -6.18 -3.32
CA MET A 185 10.93 -7.39 -2.70
C MET A 185 10.42 -8.40 -3.74
N SER A 186 9.82 -7.94 -4.82
CA SER A 186 9.31 -8.84 -5.88
C SER A 186 10.43 -9.46 -6.71
N SER A 187 11.46 -8.67 -7.07
CA SER A 187 12.56 -9.05 -7.97
C SER A 187 13.83 -9.53 -7.27
N LYS A 188 13.92 -9.39 -5.92
CA LYS A 188 15.15 -9.68 -5.12
C LYS A 188 16.37 -8.85 -5.56
N THR A 189 16.15 -7.67 -6.11
CA THR A 189 17.23 -6.71 -6.37
C THR A 189 17.70 -6.06 -5.07
N ILE A 190 18.88 -5.48 -5.09
CA ILE A 190 19.40 -4.75 -3.91
C ILE A 190 18.79 -3.36 -3.90
N TYR A 191 18.15 -2.98 -2.79
CA TYR A 191 17.65 -1.63 -2.59
C TYR A 191 18.82 -0.63 -2.58
N LYS A 192 18.75 0.37 -3.44
CA LYS A 192 19.66 1.50 -3.42
C LYS A 192 18.94 2.71 -2.81
N LYS A 193 19.45 3.21 -1.69
CA LYS A 193 18.89 4.39 -1.04
C LYS A 193 19.11 5.63 -1.92
N ASN A 194 18.09 6.03 -2.67
CA ASN A 194 18.15 7.16 -3.58
C ASN A 194 17.60 8.46 -2.97
N PHE A 195 16.83 8.36 -1.87
CA PHE A 195 16.14 9.48 -1.25
C PHE A 195 16.52 9.63 0.22
N ASP A 196 16.63 10.87 0.66
CA ASP A 196 16.84 11.24 2.05
C ASP A 196 15.58 11.90 2.63
N LEU A 197 14.69 11.08 3.19
CA LEU A 197 13.45 11.54 3.82
C LEU A 197 13.68 12.51 4.98
N TYR A 198 14.80 12.39 5.69
CA TYR A 198 15.12 13.30 6.79
C TYR A 198 15.35 14.72 6.29
N LYS A 199 15.97 14.87 5.11
CA LYS A 199 16.15 16.17 4.47
C LYS A 199 14.82 16.79 4.04
N ASP A 200 13.89 15.98 3.51
CA ASP A 200 12.58 16.48 3.12
C ASP A 200 11.72 16.81 4.36
N LEU A 201 11.84 16.03 5.44
CA LEU A 201 11.17 16.32 6.70
C LEU A 201 11.69 17.61 7.33
N SER A 202 13.00 17.80 7.39
CA SER A 202 13.59 19.04 7.92
C SER A 202 13.21 20.26 7.09
N ALA A 203 13.12 20.13 5.77
CA ALA A 203 12.64 21.22 4.90
C ALA A 203 11.16 21.56 5.19
N LEU A 204 10.34 20.58 5.50
CA LEU A 204 8.94 20.79 5.90
C LEU A 204 8.84 21.48 7.26
N GLU A 205 9.66 21.07 8.24
CA GLU A 205 9.71 21.69 9.56
C GLU A 205 10.09 23.18 9.46
N VAL A 206 11.12 23.51 8.68
CA VAL A 206 11.54 24.89 8.41
C VAL A 206 10.42 25.69 7.73
N ALA A 207 9.75 25.11 6.72
CA ALA A 207 8.65 25.79 6.04
C ALA A 207 7.46 26.07 6.99
N LYS A 208 7.17 25.13 7.90
CA LYS A 208 6.15 25.28 8.93
C LYS A 208 6.52 26.36 9.94
N GLU A 209 7.74 26.35 10.45
CA GLU A 209 8.24 27.33 11.42
C GLU A 209 8.22 28.75 10.83
N ASN A 210 8.69 28.93 9.60
CA ASN A 210 8.61 30.20 8.90
C ASN A 210 7.16 30.68 8.78
N TYR A 211 6.21 29.83 8.48
CA TYR A 211 4.79 30.17 8.43
C TYR A 211 4.24 30.59 9.80
N GLU A 212 4.58 29.87 10.87
CA GLU A 212 4.17 30.21 12.25
C GLU A 212 4.74 31.57 12.71
N ASN A 213 5.99 31.85 12.36
CA ASN A 213 6.63 33.12 12.65
C ASN A 213 5.93 34.30 11.95
N ILE A 214 5.61 34.15 10.66
CA ILE A 214 4.87 35.18 9.89
C ILE A 214 3.48 35.44 10.49
N ILE A 215 2.80 34.40 10.99
CA ILE A 215 1.48 34.59 11.62
C ILE A 215 1.62 35.31 13.00
N SER A 216 2.61 34.94 13.77
CA SER A 216 2.84 35.54 15.08
C SER A 216 3.20 37.03 14.96
N GLU A 217 4.06 37.43 14.02
CA GLU A 217 4.37 38.80 13.70
C GLU A 217 3.12 39.61 13.26
N LYS A 218 2.30 39.03 12.37
CA LYS A 218 1.05 39.69 11.93
C LYS A 218 0.07 39.88 13.08
N LYS A 219 0.00 38.95 14.02
CA LYS A 219 -0.86 39.03 15.19
C LYS A 219 -0.37 40.10 16.14
N GLN A 220 0.93 40.22 16.38
CA GLN A 220 1.53 41.28 17.20
C GLN A 220 1.28 42.65 16.56
N ASN A 221 1.58 42.82 15.27
CA ASN A 221 1.35 44.08 14.55
C ASN A 221 -0.13 44.49 14.57
N PHE A 222 -1.06 43.54 14.46
CA PHE A 222 -2.49 43.86 14.59
C PHE A 222 -2.88 44.29 15.99
N LEU A 223 -2.30 43.72 17.05
CA LEU A 223 -2.53 44.12 18.43
C LEU A 223 -1.98 45.53 18.70
N PHE A 224 -0.79 45.86 18.19
CA PHE A 224 -0.20 47.18 18.29
C PHE A 224 -1.07 48.24 17.61
N LEU A 225 -1.55 47.98 16.38
CA LEU A 225 -2.44 48.90 15.64
C LEU A 225 -3.79 49.10 16.33
N LYS A 226 -4.31 48.10 17.02
CA LYS A 226 -5.56 48.17 17.77
C LYS A 226 -5.38 48.99 19.05
N GLN A 227 -4.23 48.87 19.70
CA GLN A 227 -3.89 49.62 20.92
C GLN A 227 -3.66 51.09 20.61
N ASP A 228 -3.00 51.41 19.51
CA ASP A 228 -2.75 52.78 19.04
C ASP A 228 -4.05 53.49 18.64
N LYS A 229 -5.00 52.78 18.00
CA LYS A 229 -6.34 53.33 17.74
C LYS A 229 -7.12 53.63 19.00
N ASN A 230 -7.08 52.77 20.02
CA ASN A 230 -7.79 52.99 21.27
C ASN A 230 -7.22 54.19 22.06
N ASN A 231 -5.90 54.38 22.03
CA ASN A 231 -5.26 55.53 22.67
C ASN A 231 -5.60 56.87 21.97
N LYS A 232 -5.85 56.83 20.66
CA LYS A 232 -6.16 58.01 19.86
C LYS A 232 -7.61 58.51 20.01
N TYR A 233 -8.52 57.68 20.54
CA TYR A 233 -9.92 58.04 20.85
C TYR A 233 -10.16 58.32 22.34
N SER A 234 -9.13 58.22 23.21
CA SER A 234 -9.20 58.42 24.64
C SER A 234 -8.59 59.77 25.09
N ASN A 235 -8.08 60.53 24.15
CA ASN A 235 -7.67 61.97 24.33
C ASN A 235 -8.60 62.85 23.48
#